data_bb8e005a36fe494fc24db7cb261359e0
#
_entry.id   bb8e005a36fe494fc24db7cb261359e0
#
_cell.length_a   1.000
_cell.length_b   1.000
_cell.length_c   1.000
_cell.angle_alpha   90.00
_cell.angle_beta   90.00
_cell.angle_gamma   90.00
#
_symmetry.space_group_name_H-M   'P 1'
#
loop_
_entity.id
_entity.type
_entity.pdbx_description
1 polymer ?
#
loop_
_entity_poly.entity_id
_entity_poly.type
_entity_poly.pdbx_seq_one_letter_code
_entity_poly.pdbx_strand_id
1 'polypeptide(L)'
;EWFKFWKDYCKKFLLDLGMEEENIRLRDHSPEELVFYSKATTDIEFAFPFGWGELWGIADRTDYDLSRHMEHSKQDLSYQDLETNEKYIPYVIEPSLGCDRVALAFLCNAYEEQDLGEGDSRVVLHLHPALAPYKVAVLPLSKKLSEKAQEVYENLSKKFMCDYDEAGSIGKRYRREDEIGTPYCVTIDFDTLEDNKVTIRDRDTMEQVLSLIHISEP
;
A
#
# COMPACT_ATOMS: atom_id res chain seq x y z
N GLU A 1 24.50 12.02 6.91
CA GLU A 1 23.69 11.25 7.87
C GLU A 1 22.22 11.20 7.42
N TRP A 2 21.51 12.34 7.34
CA TRP A 2 20.09 12.41 6.98
C TRP A 2 19.75 11.91 5.57
N PHE A 3 20.61 12.13 4.57
CA PHE A 3 20.45 11.59 3.23
C PHE A 3 20.40 10.05 3.25
N LYS A 4 21.31 9.40 4.00
CA LYS A 4 21.27 7.95 4.16
C LYS A 4 20.01 7.48 4.89
N PHE A 5 19.62 8.19 5.97
CA PHE A 5 18.38 7.88 6.71
C PHE A 5 17.16 7.86 5.78
N TRP A 6 17.00 8.90 4.93
CA TRP A 6 15.85 8.96 4.03
C TRP A 6 15.89 7.90 2.93
N LYS A 7 17.05 7.52 2.40
CA LYS A 7 17.19 6.38 1.48
C LYS A 7 16.67 5.09 2.11
N ASP A 8 17.13 4.78 3.31
CA ASP A 8 16.77 3.56 4.02
C ASP A 8 15.27 3.59 4.42
N TYR A 9 14.78 4.74 4.90
CA TYR A 9 13.39 4.92 5.31
C TYR A 9 12.41 4.78 4.13
N CYS A 10 12.68 5.45 3.00
CA CYS A 10 11.82 5.38 1.82
C CYS A 10 11.77 3.98 1.22
N LYS A 11 12.93 3.28 1.15
CA LYS A 11 12.95 1.88 0.73
C LYS A 11 12.12 1.01 1.68
N LYS A 12 12.36 1.14 2.99
CA LYS A 12 11.63 0.37 4.00
C LYS A 12 10.12 0.62 3.94
N PHE A 13 9.68 1.85 3.72
CA PHE A 13 8.26 2.20 3.58
C PHE A 13 7.58 1.38 2.46
N LEU A 14 8.24 1.22 1.32
CA LEU A 14 7.70 0.42 0.21
C LEU A 14 7.64 -1.07 0.56
N LEU A 15 8.68 -1.59 1.20
CA LEU A 15 8.75 -3.00 1.65
C LEU A 15 7.69 -3.30 2.72
N ASP A 16 7.52 -2.40 3.70
CA ASP A 16 6.53 -2.56 4.78
C ASP A 16 5.08 -2.57 4.25
N LEU A 17 4.85 -2.01 3.06
CA LEU A 17 3.56 -2.03 2.37
C LEU A 17 3.45 -3.18 1.34
N GLY A 18 4.34 -4.16 1.40
CA GLY A 18 4.25 -5.39 0.62
C GLY A 18 4.89 -5.32 -0.77
N MET A 19 5.71 -4.31 -1.06
CA MET A 19 6.50 -4.32 -2.29
C MET A 19 7.65 -5.34 -2.15
N GLU A 20 7.84 -6.19 -3.14
CA GLU A 20 8.89 -7.20 -3.14
C GLU A 20 10.27 -6.57 -3.32
N GLU A 21 11.25 -7.03 -2.52
CA GLU A 21 12.60 -6.44 -2.54
C GLU A 21 13.29 -6.60 -3.90
N GLU A 22 13.02 -7.69 -4.60
CA GLU A 22 13.56 -7.99 -5.92
C GLU A 22 13.03 -7.06 -7.03
N ASN A 23 11.86 -6.45 -6.80
CA ASN A 23 11.22 -5.51 -7.72
C ASN A 23 11.68 -4.06 -7.50
N ILE A 24 12.53 -3.78 -6.52
CA ILE A 24 13.07 -2.44 -6.26
C ILE A 24 14.58 -2.44 -6.17
N ARG A 25 15.20 -1.33 -6.63
CA ARG A 25 16.64 -1.11 -6.48
C ARG A 25 16.95 0.35 -6.18
N LEU A 26 18.06 0.58 -5.51
CA LEU A 26 18.63 1.91 -5.34
C LEU A 26 19.62 2.19 -6.48
N ARG A 27 19.47 3.34 -7.14
CA ARG A 27 20.36 3.83 -8.18
C ARG A 27 20.91 5.18 -7.76
N ASP A 28 22.19 5.21 -7.37
CA ASP A 28 22.88 6.47 -7.09
C ASP A 28 23.25 7.14 -8.42
N HIS A 29 23.04 8.45 -8.52
CA HIS A 29 23.44 9.22 -9.69
C HIS A 29 24.96 9.40 -9.72
N SER A 30 25.55 9.28 -10.92
CA SER A 30 26.95 9.63 -11.13
C SER A 30 27.16 11.16 -11.05
N PRO A 31 28.40 11.64 -10.83
CA PRO A 31 28.68 13.07 -10.77
C PRO A 31 28.22 13.84 -12.02
N GLU A 32 28.21 13.20 -13.19
CA GLU A 32 27.80 13.79 -14.47
C GLU A 32 26.27 13.91 -14.60
N GLU A 33 25.52 13.08 -13.86
CA GLU A 33 24.05 13.10 -13.83
C GLU A 33 23.50 14.08 -12.81
N LEU A 34 24.34 14.49 -11.83
CA LEU A 34 23.89 15.39 -10.78
C LEU A 34 23.55 16.78 -11.33
N VAL A 35 22.39 17.29 -10.92
CA VAL A 35 22.02 18.67 -11.19
C VAL A 35 22.81 19.62 -10.29
N PHE A 36 23.03 20.84 -10.76
CA PHE A 36 23.92 21.84 -10.13
C PHE A 36 23.56 22.21 -8.68
N TYR A 37 22.34 21.94 -8.25
CA TYR A 37 21.87 22.21 -6.88
C TYR A 37 21.90 20.98 -5.96
N SER A 38 22.29 19.83 -6.48
CA SER A 38 22.32 18.59 -5.70
C SER A 38 23.76 18.11 -5.48
N LYS A 39 24.07 17.76 -4.23
CA LYS A 39 25.32 17.15 -3.84
C LYS A 39 25.31 15.62 -4.04
N ALA A 40 24.16 15.01 -3.90
CA ALA A 40 23.92 13.60 -4.10
C ALA A 40 22.44 13.36 -4.42
N THR A 41 22.16 12.43 -5.31
CA THR A 41 20.82 11.98 -5.66
C THR A 41 20.80 10.46 -5.77
N THR A 42 19.75 9.84 -5.24
CA THR A 42 19.49 8.41 -5.38
C THR A 42 18.04 8.22 -5.80
N ASP A 43 17.82 7.42 -6.82
CA ASP A 43 16.48 6.97 -7.17
C ASP A 43 16.20 5.61 -6.53
N ILE A 44 15.00 5.42 -6.05
CA ILE A 44 14.41 4.09 -5.88
C ILE A 44 13.71 3.79 -7.19
N GLU A 45 14.19 2.78 -7.92
CA GLU A 45 13.58 2.32 -9.15
C GLU A 45 12.76 1.05 -8.92
N PHE A 46 11.66 0.92 -9.65
CA PHE A 46 10.80 -0.26 -9.66
C PHE A 46 10.86 -0.97 -11.03
N ALA A 47 10.79 -2.30 -11.01
CA ALA A 47 10.74 -3.16 -12.20
C ALA A 47 9.31 -3.19 -12.77
N PHE A 48 8.93 -2.15 -13.51
CA PHE A 48 7.66 -2.14 -14.24
C PHE A 48 7.65 -3.17 -15.37
N PRO A 49 6.47 -3.59 -15.86
CA PRO A 49 6.39 -4.50 -17.04
C PRO A 49 7.12 -3.99 -18.29
N PHE A 50 7.34 -2.67 -18.39
CA PHE A 50 8.06 -2.01 -19.48
C PHE A 50 9.54 -1.71 -19.14
N GLY A 51 10.05 -2.20 -18.02
CA GLY A 51 11.45 -2.05 -17.58
C GLY A 51 11.61 -1.23 -16.31
N TRP A 52 12.86 -1.09 -15.85
CA TRP A 52 13.18 -0.30 -14.67
C TRP A 52 12.84 1.18 -14.87
N GLY A 53 12.20 1.75 -13.88
CA GLY A 53 11.85 3.16 -13.89
C GLY A 53 11.83 3.77 -12.49
N GLU A 54 12.18 5.04 -12.44
CA GLU A 54 12.17 5.83 -11.20
C GLU A 54 10.79 5.81 -10.54
N LEU A 55 10.76 5.51 -9.26
CA LEU A 55 9.59 5.53 -8.42
C LEU A 55 9.66 6.66 -7.39
N TRP A 56 10.85 6.87 -6.80
CA TRP A 56 11.06 7.84 -5.74
C TRP A 56 12.46 8.40 -5.81
N GLY A 57 12.61 9.70 -6.00
CA GLY A 57 13.89 10.40 -5.96
C GLY A 57 14.20 10.92 -4.56
N ILE A 58 15.44 10.75 -4.10
CA ILE A 58 15.94 11.35 -2.85
C ILE A 58 17.16 12.19 -3.19
N ALA A 59 17.11 13.50 -2.93
CA ALA A 59 18.17 14.44 -3.26
C ALA A 59 18.69 15.17 -2.01
N ASP A 60 20.02 15.28 -1.89
CA ASP A 60 20.70 16.24 -0.99
C ASP A 60 20.88 17.55 -1.77
N ARG A 61 20.00 18.51 -1.54
CA ARG A 61 19.93 19.79 -2.25
C ARG A 61 20.79 20.88 -1.61
N THR A 62 21.59 20.52 -0.62
CA THR A 62 22.43 21.44 0.15
C THR A 62 21.60 22.58 0.76
N ASP A 63 22.18 23.76 0.91
CA ASP A 63 21.51 24.99 1.32
C ASP A 63 20.94 25.80 0.14
N TYR A 64 21.00 25.24 -1.07
CA TYR A 64 20.68 25.97 -2.31
C TYR A 64 19.29 26.61 -2.27
N ASP A 65 18.25 25.84 -1.96
CA ASP A 65 16.88 26.35 -1.99
C ASP A 65 16.65 27.47 -0.97
N LEU A 66 17.07 27.25 0.28
CA LEU A 66 16.90 28.24 1.34
C LEU A 66 17.70 29.52 1.06
N SER A 67 18.92 29.38 0.53
CA SER A 67 19.74 30.53 0.11
C SER A 67 19.05 31.35 -0.97
N ARG A 68 18.45 30.69 -1.99
CA ARG A 68 17.69 31.36 -3.06
C ARG A 68 16.41 32.00 -2.53
N HIS A 69 15.69 31.33 -1.67
CA HIS A 69 14.49 31.87 -1.03
C HIS A 69 14.83 33.12 -0.18
N MET A 70 15.91 33.08 0.58
CA MET A 70 16.40 34.26 1.35
C MET A 70 16.76 35.42 0.43
N GLU A 71 17.50 35.14 -0.66
CA GLU A 71 17.90 36.15 -1.65
C GLU A 71 16.70 36.90 -2.25
N HIS A 72 15.65 36.16 -2.62
CA HIS A 72 14.48 36.74 -3.30
C HIS A 72 13.46 37.33 -2.32
N SER A 73 13.15 36.65 -1.22
CA SER A 73 12.16 37.11 -0.25
C SER A 73 12.66 38.17 0.72
N LYS A 74 13.99 38.31 0.87
CA LYS A 74 14.65 39.11 1.90
C LYS A 74 14.31 38.70 3.34
N GLN A 75 13.80 37.47 3.51
CA GLN A 75 13.52 36.89 4.82
C GLN A 75 14.70 36.01 5.25
N ASP A 76 15.02 36.04 6.54
CA ASP A 76 16.05 35.19 7.14
C ASP A 76 15.45 33.78 7.38
N LEU A 77 15.95 32.74 6.68
CA LEU A 77 15.57 31.34 6.81
C LEU A 77 16.67 30.49 7.46
N SER A 78 17.66 31.13 8.09
CA SER A 78 18.70 30.43 8.84
C SER A 78 18.14 29.80 10.11
N TYR A 79 18.76 28.73 10.54
CA TYR A 79 18.47 28.03 11.78
C TYR A 79 19.47 28.46 12.85
N GLN A 80 18.99 28.73 14.06
CA GLN A 80 19.82 28.97 15.26
C GLN A 80 19.81 27.68 16.09
N ASP A 81 20.94 27.01 16.18
CA ASP A 81 21.12 25.87 17.05
C ASP A 81 21.15 26.34 18.52
N LEU A 82 20.22 25.82 19.32
CA LEU A 82 20.09 26.26 20.74
C LEU A 82 21.13 25.62 21.66
N GLU A 83 21.77 24.54 21.26
CA GLU A 83 22.79 23.84 22.04
C GLU A 83 24.17 24.44 21.79
N THR A 84 24.52 24.68 20.53
CA THR A 84 25.83 25.20 20.13
C THR A 84 25.85 26.72 19.98
N ASN A 85 24.66 27.33 19.90
CA ASN A 85 24.46 28.77 19.61
C ASN A 85 25.01 29.19 18.23
N GLU A 86 25.21 28.23 17.33
CA GLU A 86 25.62 28.46 15.94
C GLU A 86 24.42 28.83 15.06
N LYS A 87 24.65 29.73 14.11
CA LYS A 87 23.66 30.13 13.13
C LYS A 87 24.11 29.69 11.74
N TYR A 88 23.28 28.92 11.05
CA TYR A 88 23.60 28.40 9.70
C TYR A 88 22.34 28.25 8.83
N ILE A 89 22.53 28.10 7.51
CA ILE A 89 21.46 27.75 6.58
C ILE A 89 21.40 26.23 6.50
N PRO A 90 20.28 25.58 6.88
CA PRO A 90 20.16 24.13 6.85
C PRO A 90 20.26 23.56 5.43
N TYR A 91 20.79 22.35 5.31
CA TYR A 91 20.65 21.55 4.10
C TYR A 91 19.24 20.97 3.99
N VAL A 92 18.75 20.88 2.76
CA VAL A 92 17.46 20.29 2.43
C VAL A 92 17.69 18.89 1.87
N ILE A 93 17.08 17.89 2.49
CA ILE A 93 16.98 16.55 1.91
C ILE A 93 15.55 16.42 1.39
N GLU A 94 15.39 16.16 0.10
CA GLU A 94 14.12 16.08 -0.58
C GLU A 94 13.83 14.65 -1.03
N PRO A 95 13.02 13.88 -0.32
CA PRO A 95 12.37 12.70 -0.86
C PRO A 95 11.12 13.12 -1.66
N SER A 96 11.06 12.76 -2.95
CA SER A 96 9.98 13.16 -3.86
C SER A 96 9.47 11.98 -4.67
N LEU A 97 8.15 11.76 -4.68
CA LEU A 97 7.52 10.69 -5.43
C LEU A 97 6.25 11.17 -6.16
N GLY A 98 5.88 10.47 -7.23
CA GLY A 98 4.61 10.66 -7.93
C GLY A 98 3.54 9.69 -7.41
N CYS A 99 2.43 10.21 -6.90
CA CYS A 99 1.34 9.41 -6.33
C CYS A 99 0.82 8.35 -7.30
N ASP A 100 0.48 8.74 -8.54
CA ASP A 100 -0.07 7.82 -9.54
C ASP A 100 0.94 6.73 -9.94
N ARG A 101 2.22 7.10 -10.00
CA ARG A 101 3.29 6.16 -10.34
C ARG A 101 3.53 5.13 -9.24
N VAL A 102 3.45 5.55 -7.99
CA VAL A 102 3.51 4.65 -6.82
C VAL A 102 2.30 3.72 -6.80
N ALA A 103 1.09 4.24 -7.05
CA ALA A 103 -0.11 3.41 -7.14
C ALA A 103 0.01 2.35 -8.26
N LEU A 104 0.51 2.75 -9.44
CA LEU A 104 0.78 1.81 -10.54
C LEU A 104 1.80 0.74 -10.13
N ALA A 105 2.88 1.11 -9.43
CA ALA A 105 3.90 0.16 -8.98
C ALA A 105 3.32 -0.87 -8.01
N PHE A 106 2.51 -0.46 -7.04
CA PHE A 106 1.84 -1.39 -6.13
C PHE A 106 0.86 -2.32 -6.86
N LEU A 107 0.11 -1.81 -7.86
CA LEU A 107 -0.77 -2.64 -8.67
C LEU A 107 0.03 -3.67 -9.50
N CYS A 108 1.13 -3.25 -10.13
CA CYS A 108 2.00 -4.16 -10.88
C CYS A 108 2.64 -5.23 -9.98
N ASN A 109 3.06 -4.84 -8.77
CA ASN A 109 3.68 -5.76 -7.81
C ASN A 109 2.67 -6.78 -7.26
N ALA A 110 1.41 -6.36 -7.10
CA ALA A 110 0.37 -7.18 -6.48
C ALA A 110 -0.38 -8.09 -7.48
N TYR A 111 -0.25 -7.83 -8.78
CA TYR A 111 -1.02 -8.54 -9.81
C TYR A 111 -0.45 -9.93 -10.09
N GLU A 112 -1.31 -10.95 -10.01
CA GLU A 112 -0.99 -12.32 -10.39
C GLU A 112 -2.14 -12.98 -11.13
N GLU A 113 -1.82 -13.73 -12.18
CA GLU A 113 -2.72 -14.69 -12.82
C GLU A 113 -2.32 -16.10 -12.35
N GLN A 114 -3.13 -16.68 -11.47
CA GLN A 114 -2.88 -18.02 -10.91
C GLN A 114 -3.60 -19.08 -11.72
N ASP A 115 -2.84 -20.09 -12.20
CA ASP A 115 -3.38 -21.33 -12.77
C ASP A 115 -3.74 -22.27 -11.62
N LEU A 116 -5.02 -22.64 -11.51
CA LEU A 116 -5.52 -23.55 -10.49
C LEU A 116 -5.62 -25.00 -11.00
N GLY A 117 -5.19 -25.25 -12.24
CA GLY A 117 -5.28 -26.55 -12.90
C GLY A 117 -6.64 -26.82 -13.55
N GLU A 118 -6.72 -27.89 -14.33
CA GLU A 118 -7.94 -28.33 -15.05
C GLU A 118 -8.59 -27.23 -15.93
N GLY A 119 -7.82 -26.22 -16.32
CA GLY A 119 -8.30 -25.08 -17.12
C GLY A 119 -9.01 -24.00 -16.31
N ASP A 120 -8.98 -24.06 -14.98
CA ASP A 120 -9.43 -22.99 -14.09
C ASP A 120 -8.25 -22.04 -13.75
N SER A 121 -8.54 -20.74 -13.72
CA SER A 121 -7.57 -19.70 -13.35
C SER A 121 -8.24 -18.60 -12.54
N ARG A 122 -7.45 -17.87 -11.78
CA ARG A 122 -7.92 -16.65 -11.11
C ARG A 122 -6.92 -15.49 -11.26
N VAL A 123 -7.46 -14.29 -11.36
CA VAL A 123 -6.70 -13.05 -11.21
C VAL A 123 -6.76 -12.62 -9.75
N VAL A 124 -5.64 -12.27 -9.19
CA VAL A 124 -5.54 -11.80 -7.79
C VAL A 124 -4.70 -10.53 -7.74
N LEU A 125 -5.14 -9.58 -6.94
CA LEU A 125 -4.30 -8.47 -6.49
C LEU A 125 -3.85 -8.73 -5.04
N HIS A 126 -2.61 -9.14 -4.86
CA HIS A 126 -1.99 -9.40 -3.54
C HIS A 126 -1.62 -8.11 -2.81
N LEU A 127 -2.55 -7.15 -2.77
CA LEU A 127 -2.34 -5.89 -2.07
C LEU A 127 -2.17 -6.12 -0.57
N HIS A 128 -1.19 -5.43 0.02
CA HIS A 128 -1.08 -5.36 1.47
C HIS A 128 -2.41 -4.89 2.07
N PRO A 129 -2.89 -5.45 3.20
CA PRO A 129 -4.20 -5.11 3.76
C PRO A 129 -4.41 -3.61 4.00
N ALA A 130 -3.33 -2.85 4.30
CA ALA A 130 -3.41 -1.40 4.44
C ALA A 130 -3.75 -0.68 3.13
N LEU A 131 -3.38 -1.24 1.96
CA LEU A 131 -3.58 -0.66 0.63
C LEU A 131 -4.86 -1.18 -0.06
N ALA A 132 -5.38 -2.34 0.34
CA ALA A 132 -6.59 -2.90 -0.24
C ALA A 132 -7.76 -1.89 -0.14
N PRO A 133 -8.54 -1.66 -1.22
CA PRO A 133 -9.70 -0.74 -1.20
C PRO A 133 -10.73 -1.14 -0.14
N TYR A 134 -11.09 -2.42 -0.12
CA TYR A 134 -11.90 -3.03 0.92
C TYR A 134 -11.03 -3.96 1.76
N LYS A 135 -11.29 -3.97 3.08
CA LYS A 135 -10.58 -4.85 4.02
C LYS A 135 -11.29 -6.18 4.19
N VAL A 136 -12.61 -6.13 4.06
CA VAL A 136 -13.51 -7.28 4.26
C VAL A 136 -14.67 -7.18 3.28
N ALA A 137 -15.04 -8.31 2.67
CA ALA A 137 -16.29 -8.43 1.93
C ALA A 137 -17.26 -9.36 2.68
N VAL A 138 -18.53 -8.98 2.79
CA VAL A 138 -19.58 -9.78 3.42
C VAL A 138 -20.46 -10.41 2.35
N LEU A 139 -20.48 -11.74 2.32
CA LEU A 139 -21.05 -12.53 1.23
C LEU A 139 -22.11 -13.51 1.76
N PRO A 140 -23.42 -13.20 1.72
CA PRO A 140 -24.45 -14.17 2.12
C PRO A 140 -24.53 -15.32 1.13
N LEU A 141 -24.48 -16.56 1.59
CA LEU A 141 -24.56 -17.76 0.74
C LEU A 141 -25.89 -17.83 -0.05
N SER A 142 -26.95 -17.26 0.49
CA SER A 142 -28.28 -17.18 -0.11
C SER A 142 -28.95 -15.85 0.22
N LYS A 143 -29.81 -15.36 -0.68
CA LYS A 143 -30.65 -14.17 -0.42
C LYS A 143 -31.52 -14.26 0.83
N LYS A 144 -31.81 -15.49 1.30
CA LYS A 144 -32.55 -15.68 2.58
C LYS A 144 -31.75 -15.26 3.82
N LEU A 145 -30.43 -15.09 3.64
CA LEU A 145 -29.50 -14.70 4.70
C LEU A 145 -29.14 -13.22 4.63
N SER A 146 -29.72 -12.44 3.69
CA SER A 146 -29.37 -11.05 3.45
C SER A 146 -29.56 -10.19 4.70
N GLU A 147 -30.60 -10.41 5.51
CA GLU A 147 -30.86 -9.67 6.77
C GLU A 147 -29.69 -9.85 7.76
N LYS A 148 -29.28 -11.11 8.00
CA LYS A 148 -28.15 -11.40 8.89
C LYS A 148 -26.81 -10.90 8.35
N ALA A 149 -26.61 -11.04 7.04
CA ALA A 149 -25.42 -10.55 6.37
C ALA A 149 -25.33 -9.02 6.45
N GLN A 150 -26.45 -8.30 6.30
CA GLN A 150 -26.50 -6.85 6.43
C GLN A 150 -26.17 -6.39 7.86
N GLU A 151 -26.66 -7.10 8.89
CA GLU A 151 -26.28 -6.85 10.29
C GLU A 151 -24.75 -6.96 10.49
N VAL A 152 -24.14 -8.03 9.93
CA VAL A 152 -22.69 -8.24 10.03
C VAL A 152 -21.94 -7.14 9.28
N TYR A 153 -22.37 -6.81 8.05
CA TYR A 153 -21.80 -5.73 7.25
C TYR A 153 -21.84 -4.39 7.98
N GLU A 154 -22.98 -4.00 8.55
CA GLU A 154 -23.13 -2.75 9.29
C GLU A 154 -22.20 -2.68 10.52
N ASN A 155 -21.98 -3.82 11.18
CA ASN A 155 -21.08 -3.88 12.34
C ASN A 155 -19.60 -3.76 11.91
N LEU A 156 -19.18 -4.47 10.87
CA LEU A 156 -17.81 -4.39 10.35
C LEU A 156 -17.50 -3.03 9.74
N SER A 157 -18.46 -2.43 9.03
CA SER A 157 -18.31 -1.11 8.37
C SER A 157 -18.05 0.03 9.35
N LYS A 158 -18.32 -0.15 10.65
CA LYS A 158 -17.94 0.84 11.68
C LYS A 158 -16.43 0.93 11.91
N LYS A 159 -15.69 -0.13 11.52
CA LYS A 159 -14.25 -0.24 11.76
C LYS A 159 -13.42 -0.33 10.47
N PHE A 160 -13.97 -0.92 9.42
CA PHE A 160 -13.27 -1.25 8.19
C PHE A 160 -14.02 -0.73 6.96
N MET A 161 -13.29 -0.49 5.88
CA MET A 161 -13.90 -0.36 4.56
C MET A 161 -14.35 -1.75 4.12
N CYS A 162 -15.67 -1.94 4.01
CA CYS A 162 -16.28 -3.22 3.66
C CYS A 162 -16.98 -3.15 2.31
N ASP A 163 -16.97 -4.28 1.58
CA ASP A 163 -17.86 -4.53 0.46
C ASP A 163 -18.98 -5.50 0.86
N TYR A 164 -20.08 -5.49 0.11
CA TYR A 164 -21.22 -6.39 0.27
C TYR A 164 -21.67 -6.87 -1.09
N ASP A 165 -21.63 -8.19 -1.33
CA ASP A 165 -22.04 -8.77 -2.60
C ASP A 165 -22.91 -10.02 -2.41
N GLU A 166 -24.10 -9.99 -3.00
CA GLU A 166 -25.04 -11.12 -3.04
C GLU A 166 -25.35 -11.60 -4.48
N ALA A 167 -24.63 -11.06 -5.49
CA ALA A 167 -24.91 -11.32 -6.89
C ALA A 167 -24.18 -12.55 -7.44
N GLY A 168 -24.94 -13.53 -7.95
CA GLY A 168 -24.39 -14.75 -8.55
C GLY A 168 -23.96 -15.82 -7.54
N SER A 169 -23.14 -16.79 -7.97
CA SER A 169 -22.63 -17.85 -7.09
C SER A 169 -21.53 -17.35 -6.16
N ILE A 170 -21.36 -18.01 -5.01
CA ILE A 170 -20.34 -17.65 -4.02
C ILE A 170 -18.92 -17.69 -4.64
N GLY A 171 -18.61 -18.67 -5.48
CA GLY A 171 -17.32 -18.75 -6.15
C GLY A 171 -17.03 -17.55 -7.06
N LYS A 172 -18.05 -17.04 -7.80
CA LYS A 172 -17.88 -15.84 -8.62
C LYS A 172 -17.66 -14.58 -7.78
N ARG A 173 -18.27 -14.51 -6.59
CA ARG A 173 -18.07 -13.40 -5.65
C ARG A 173 -16.66 -13.42 -5.08
N TYR A 174 -16.15 -14.57 -4.65
CA TYR A 174 -14.76 -14.70 -4.24
C TYR A 174 -13.78 -14.24 -5.34
N ARG A 175 -14.04 -14.60 -6.62
CA ARG A 175 -13.20 -14.15 -7.74
C ARG A 175 -13.18 -12.62 -7.88
N ARG A 176 -14.33 -11.97 -7.76
CA ARG A 176 -14.38 -10.49 -7.81
C ARG A 176 -13.61 -9.84 -6.69
N GLU A 177 -13.70 -10.40 -5.48
CA GLU A 177 -12.95 -9.89 -4.34
C GLU A 177 -11.44 -10.15 -4.49
N ASP A 178 -11.04 -11.31 -5.02
CA ASP A 178 -9.64 -11.60 -5.34
C ASP A 178 -9.10 -10.60 -6.38
N GLU A 179 -9.87 -10.28 -7.43
CA GLU A 179 -9.51 -9.33 -8.50
C GLU A 179 -9.29 -7.90 -8.01
N ILE A 180 -10.03 -7.45 -7.00
CA ILE A 180 -9.88 -6.11 -6.43
C ILE A 180 -8.97 -6.08 -5.21
N GLY A 181 -8.47 -7.23 -4.78
CA GLY A 181 -7.48 -7.34 -3.71
C GLY A 181 -8.04 -7.29 -2.29
N THR A 182 -9.32 -7.61 -2.08
CA THR A 182 -9.91 -7.70 -0.73
C THR A 182 -9.29 -8.87 0.04
N PRO A 183 -8.60 -8.63 1.18
CA PRO A 183 -7.84 -9.69 1.86
C PRO A 183 -8.73 -10.75 2.50
N TYR A 184 -9.92 -10.38 2.98
CA TYR A 184 -10.80 -11.30 3.70
C TYR A 184 -12.23 -11.27 3.19
N CYS A 185 -12.82 -12.47 2.99
CA CYS A 185 -14.24 -12.62 2.70
C CYS A 185 -14.94 -13.32 3.87
N VAL A 186 -15.99 -12.70 4.39
CA VAL A 186 -16.85 -13.24 5.46
C VAL A 186 -18.11 -13.81 4.83
N THR A 187 -18.26 -15.11 4.86
CA THR A 187 -19.44 -15.80 4.31
C THR A 187 -20.44 -16.11 5.42
N ILE A 188 -21.68 -15.70 5.17
CA ILE A 188 -22.84 -15.98 6.03
C ILE A 188 -23.57 -17.17 5.43
N ASP A 189 -23.69 -18.25 6.17
CA ASP A 189 -24.40 -19.48 5.80
C ASP A 189 -25.62 -19.72 6.72
N PHE A 190 -26.30 -20.86 6.53
CA PHE A 190 -27.48 -21.18 7.32
C PHE A 190 -27.16 -21.55 8.77
N ASP A 191 -25.98 -22.15 9.00
CA ASP A 191 -25.52 -22.51 10.35
C ASP A 191 -25.21 -21.25 11.18
N THR A 192 -24.82 -20.14 10.51
CA THR A 192 -24.62 -18.84 11.13
C THR A 192 -25.84 -18.35 11.93
N LEU A 193 -27.06 -18.71 11.50
CA LEU A 193 -28.29 -18.35 12.19
C LEU A 193 -28.47 -19.06 13.55
N GLU A 194 -27.82 -20.23 13.70
CA GLU A 194 -27.93 -21.08 14.87
C GLU A 194 -26.77 -20.85 15.85
N ASP A 195 -25.53 -20.81 15.34
CA ASP A 195 -24.32 -20.78 16.17
C ASP A 195 -23.60 -19.44 16.21
N ASN A 196 -24.07 -18.44 15.47
CA ASN A 196 -23.46 -17.11 15.31
C ASN A 196 -21.99 -17.14 14.88
N LYS A 197 -21.59 -18.15 14.08
CA LYS A 197 -20.29 -18.22 13.45
C LYS A 197 -20.39 -17.86 11.98
N VAL A 198 -19.28 -17.40 11.44
CA VAL A 198 -19.11 -17.07 10.04
C VAL A 198 -17.88 -17.78 9.49
N THR A 199 -17.85 -18.05 8.19
CA THR A 199 -16.66 -18.53 7.52
C THR A 199 -15.85 -17.36 7.02
N ILE A 200 -14.58 -17.25 7.43
CA ILE A 200 -13.63 -16.27 6.95
C ILE A 200 -12.69 -16.95 5.97
N ARG A 201 -12.65 -16.44 4.72
CA ARG A 201 -11.74 -16.90 3.68
C ARG A 201 -10.60 -15.87 3.52
N ASP A 202 -9.39 -16.37 3.58
CA ASP A 202 -8.20 -15.60 3.22
C ASP A 202 -8.01 -15.59 1.69
N ARG A 203 -7.71 -14.41 1.12
CA ARG A 203 -7.51 -14.21 -0.33
C ARG A 203 -6.31 -14.99 -0.85
N ASP A 204 -5.19 -14.95 -0.13
CA ASP A 204 -3.90 -15.43 -0.63
C ASP A 204 -3.81 -16.95 -0.55
N THR A 205 -4.21 -17.54 0.56
CA THR A 205 -4.16 -18.98 0.78
C THR A 205 -5.43 -19.71 0.33
N MET A 206 -6.55 -19.01 0.14
CA MET A 206 -7.91 -19.55 -0.05
C MET A 206 -8.40 -20.41 1.12
N GLU A 207 -7.65 -20.46 2.22
CA GLU A 207 -8.08 -21.19 3.41
C GLU A 207 -9.31 -20.56 4.03
N GLN A 208 -10.15 -21.41 4.63
CA GLN A 208 -11.39 -20.99 5.27
C GLN A 208 -11.39 -21.44 6.73
N VAL A 209 -11.69 -20.51 7.62
CA VAL A 209 -11.79 -20.76 9.05
C VAL A 209 -13.14 -20.31 9.59
N LEU A 210 -13.69 -21.05 10.57
CA LEU A 210 -14.89 -20.64 11.29
C LEU A 210 -14.50 -19.70 12.42
N SER A 211 -15.21 -18.57 12.53
CA SER A 211 -15.02 -17.57 13.56
C SER A 211 -16.35 -17.08 14.12
N LEU A 212 -16.38 -16.69 15.40
CA LEU A 212 -17.55 -16.03 15.98
C LEU A 212 -17.73 -14.63 15.40
N ILE A 213 -18.96 -14.20 15.14
CA ILE A 213 -19.29 -12.86 14.61
C ILE A 213 -18.72 -11.72 15.47
N HIS A 214 -18.52 -11.96 16.76
CA HIS A 214 -18.05 -10.96 17.72
C HIS A 214 -16.53 -10.89 17.89
N ILE A 215 -15.75 -11.67 17.12
CA ILE A 215 -14.28 -11.53 17.13
C ILE A 215 -13.92 -10.25 16.36
N SER A 216 -13.64 -9.22 17.13
CA SER A 216 -13.45 -7.86 16.64
C SER A 216 -11.99 -7.46 16.45
N GLU A 217 -11.05 -8.39 16.44
CA GLU A 217 -9.63 -8.10 16.17
C GLU A 217 -9.00 -9.21 15.30
N PRO A 218 -8.32 -8.83 14.20
CA PRO A 218 -7.39 -9.73 13.50
C PRO A 218 -6.10 -9.90 14.29
#